data_46df923863cd35a91e4c65051e72f2a3
#
_entry.id   46df923863cd35a91e4c65051e72f2a3
#
_cell.length_a   1.000
_cell.length_b   1.000
_cell.length_c   1.000
_cell.angle_alpha   90.00
_cell.angle_beta   90.00
_cell.angle_gamma   90.00
#
_symmetry.space_group_name_H-M   'P 1'
#
loop_
_entity.id
_entity.type
_entity.pdbx_description
1 polymer ?
#
loop_
_entity_poly.entity_id
_entity_poly.type
_entity_poly.pdbx_seq_one_letter_code
_entity_poly.pdbx_strand_id
1 'polypeptide(L)'
;MEITSEKVFHAYGTKMRRVTELKYLGRVLTNTDDDWPAVAGNIRKARASWGRLARILGREGADLKLTRSFYTAVTQQVLLFGAESRVLTKMMESALDAFQGRVARRLTGRLPRRGRDRKWVYPPLVGVFKETGVVRARTSVLRRHNTVAQSIATRPIFGLCEVAERQQGTRA
;
A
#
# COMPACT_ATOMS: atom_id res chain seq x y z
N MET A 1 37.46 -3.49 18.60
CA MET A 1 37.81 -2.92 17.27
C MET A 1 37.16 -3.86 16.23
N GLU A 2 35.88 -3.65 15.90
CA GLU A 2 35.17 -4.45 14.91
C GLU A 2 35.57 -3.96 13.52
N ILE A 3 36.36 -4.75 12.81
CA ILE A 3 36.66 -4.54 11.40
C ILE A 3 35.44 -5.02 10.62
N THR A 4 34.50 -4.12 10.38
CA THR A 4 33.39 -4.37 9.47
C THR A 4 33.98 -4.42 8.05
N SER A 5 34.35 -5.62 7.58
CA SER A 5 34.81 -5.83 6.22
C SER A 5 33.65 -5.44 5.27
N GLU A 6 33.80 -4.31 4.59
CA GLU A 6 32.83 -3.84 3.61
C GLU A 6 32.74 -4.87 2.47
N LYS A 7 31.69 -5.70 2.47
CA LYS A 7 31.50 -6.68 1.39
C LYS A 7 31.22 -5.93 0.09
N VAL A 8 32.17 -6.03 -0.83
CA VAL A 8 32.05 -5.47 -2.18
C VAL A 8 31.45 -6.53 -3.08
N PHE A 9 30.31 -6.22 -3.69
CA PHE A 9 29.62 -7.10 -4.63
C PHE A 9 30.01 -6.72 -6.07
N HIS A 10 30.23 -7.73 -6.91
CA HIS A 10 30.48 -7.57 -8.34
C HIS A 10 29.42 -8.32 -9.14
N ALA A 11 28.93 -7.72 -10.21
CA ALA A 11 28.07 -8.37 -11.19
C ALA A 11 28.69 -8.19 -12.59
N TYR A 12 28.87 -9.27 -13.31
CA TYR A 12 29.50 -9.29 -14.65
C TYR A 12 30.85 -8.55 -14.68
N GLY A 13 31.70 -8.74 -13.65
CA GLY A 13 33.00 -8.10 -13.53
C GLY A 13 32.98 -6.62 -13.11
N THR A 14 31.82 -6.00 -12.99
CA THR A 14 31.69 -4.60 -12.58
C THR A 14 31.33 -4.50 -11.10
N LYS A 15 32.04 -3.60 -10.37
CA LYS A 15 31.74 -3.30 -8.96
C LYS A 15 30.37 -2.68 -8.82
N MET A 16 29.49 -3.30 -8.04
CA MET A 16 28.14 -2.76 -7.78
C MET A 16 28.19 -1.62 -6.78
N ARG A 17 27.50 -0.53 -7.10
CA ARG A 17 27.33 0.60 -6.21
C ARG A 17 26.39 0.24 -5.06
N ARG A 18 26.82 0.45 -3.83
CA ARG A 18 25.94 0.37 -2.66
C ARG A 18 24.98 1.55 -2.64
N VAL A 19 23.70 1.28 -2.51
CA VAL A 19 22.65 2.31 -2.40
C VAL A 19 21.83 2.09 -1.14
N THR A 20 21.34 3.15 -0.53
CA THR A 20 20.46 3.10 0.64
C THR A 20 19.01 2.87 0.26
N GLU A 21 18.65 3.29 -0.94
CA GLU A 21 17.31 3.12 -1.51
C GLU A 21 17.39 2.65 -2.95
N LEU A 22 16.53 1.70 -3.33
CA LEU A 22 16.38 1.19 -4.69
C LEU A 22 14.91 1.20 -5.07
N LYS A 23 14.58 1.76 -6.23
CA LYS A 23 13.25 1.65 -6.80
C LYS A 23 13.16 0.42 -7.69
N TYR A 24 12.41 -0.59 -7.26
CA TYR A 24 12.18 -1.83 -8.00
C TYR A 24 10.68 -2.02 -8.26
N LEU A 25 10.30 -2.17 -9.53
CA LEU A 25 8.90 -2.33 -9.98
C LEU A 25 7.94 -1.29 -9.34
N GLY A 26 8.40 -0.05 -9.18
CA GLY A 26 7.61 1.03 -8.61
C GLY A 26 7.58 1.09 -7.07
N ARG A 27 8.14 0.10 -6.37
CA ARG A 27 8.33 0.07 -4.92
C ARG A 27 9.71 0.61 -4.55
N VAL A 28 9.78 1.40 -3.50
CA VAL A 28 11.05 1.79 -2.86
C VAL A 28 11.42 0.71 -1.86
N LEU A 29 12.61 0.13 -2.04
CA LEU A 29 13.26 -0.79 -1.12
C LEU A 29 14.36 -0.04 -0.41
N THR A 30 14.47 -0.20 0.90
CA THR A 30 15.51 0.41 1.73
C THR A 30 16.45 -0.67 2.26
N ASN A 31 17.69 -0.30 2.56
CA ASN A 31 18.66 -1.20 3.18
C ASN A 31 18.35 -1.50 4.66
N THR A 32 17.42 -0.75 5.27
CA THR A 32 16.95 -0.93 6.66
C THR A 32 15.69 -1.77 6.76
N ASP A 33 15.18 -2.28 5.63
CA ASP A 33 13.90 -3.01 5.53
C ASP A 33 12.68 -2.19 6.04
N ASP A 34 12.81 -0.86 6.06
CA ASP A 34 11.74 0.05 6.45
C ASP A 34 10.82 0.33 5.25
N ASP A 35 9.57 -0.07 5.38
CA ASP A 35 8.52 0.16 4.37
C ASP A 35 7.87 1.56 4.46
N TRP A 36 8.19 2.36 5.49
CA TRP A 36 7.59 3.68 5.68
C TRP A 36 7.80 4.65 4.50
N PRO A 37 8.98 4.77 3.90
CA PRO A 37 9.19 5.66 2.74
C PRO A 37 8.27 5.29 1.57
N ALA A 38 8.05 4.00 1.34
CA ALA A 38 7.15 3.51 0.29
C ALA A 38 5.68 3.83 0.60
N VAL A 39 5.23 3.64 1.86
CA VAL A 39 3.87 3.99 2.30
C VAL A 39 3.62 5.49 2.23
N ALA A 40 4.56 6.30 2.73
CA ALA A 40 4.48 7.76 2.67
C ALA A 40 4.42 8.27 1.22
N GLY A 41 5.22 7.67 0.34
CA GLY A 41 5.21 7.93 -1.09
C GLY A 41 3.85 7.62 -1.74
N ASN A 42 3.25 6.49 -1.40
CA ASN A 42 1.92 6.11 -1.88
C ASN A 42 0.83 7.05 -1.36
N ILE A 43 0.87 7.45 -0.08
CA ILE A 43 -0.07 8.43 0.49
C ILE A 43 0.02 9.76 -0.25
N ARG A 44 1.23 10.23 -0.57
CA ARG A 44 1.44 11.46 -1.35
C ARG A 44 0.84 11.37 -2.76
N LYS A 45 1.10 10.26 -3.48
CA LYS A 45 0.54 10.00 -4.80
C LYS A 45 -0.99 9.89 -4.77
N ALA A 46 -1.54 9.13 -3.80
CA ALA A 46 -2.97 8.98 -3.61
C ALA A 46 -3.65 10.31 -3.28
N ARG A 47 -3.00 11.19 -2.50
CA ARG A 47 -3.50 12.56 -2.22
C ARG A 47 -3.58 13.39 -3.48
N ALA A 48 -2.56 13.37 -4.33
CA ALA A 48 -2.56 14.08 -5.61
C ALA A 48 -3.61 13.54 -6.57
N SER A 49 -3.72 12.21 -6.68
CA SER A 49 -4.74 11.52 -7.48
C SER A 49 -6.16 11.90 -7.02
N TRP A 50 -6.44 11.79 -5.71
CA TRP A 50 -7.72 12.15 -5.13
C TRP A 50 -8.07 13.62 -5.33
N GLY A 51 -7.09 14.52 -5.17
CA GLY A 51 -7.31 15.96 -5.34
C GLY A 51 -7.79 16.33 -6.76
N ARG A 52 -7.22 15.67 -7.77
CA ARG A 52 -7.65 15.83 -9.18
C ARG A 52 -9.02 15.23 -9.42
N LEU A 53 -9.22 13.99 -8.99
CA LEU A 53 -10.46 13.24 -9.19
C LEU A 53 -11.65 13.91 -8.50
N ALA A 54 -11.51 14.28 -7.23
CA ALA A 54 -12.56 14.93 -6.44
C ALA A 54 -12.99 16.30 -7.02
N ARG A 55 -12.06 17.01 -7.70
CA ARG A 55 -12.37 18.27 -8.37
C ARG A 55 -13.24 18.04 -9.59
N ILE A 56 -12.91 17.04 -10.40
CA ILE A 56 -13.68 16.68 -11.61
C ILE A 56 -15.07 16.19 -11.21
N LEU A 57 -15.13 15.19 -10.34
CA LEU A 57 -16.40 14.61 -9.89
C LEU A 57 -17.32 15.61 -9.18
N GLY A 58 -16.73 16.54 -8.41
CA GLY A 58 -17.50 17.61 -7.78
C GLY A 58 -18.05 18.64 -8.78
N ARG A 59 -17.31 18.91 -9.87
CA ARG A 59 -17.77 19.81 -10.95
C ARG A 59 -18.90 19.19 -11.74
N GLU A 60 -18.80 17.88 -12.00
CA GLU A 60 -19.82 17.11 -12.73
C GLU A 60 -21.03 16.70 -11.87
N GLY A 61 -21.07 17.09 -10.60
CA GLY A 61 -22.18 16.75 -9.70
C GLY A 61 -22.33 15.26 -9.42
N ALA A 62 -21.23 14.52 -9.47
CA ALA A 62 -21.24 13.06 -9.28
C ALA A 62 -21.80 12.67 -7.90
N ASP A 63 -22.70 11.68 -7.88
CA ASP A 63 -23.27 11.14 -6.65
C ASP A 63 -22.24 10.41 -5.77
N LEU A 64 -22.64 10.08 -4.55
CA LEU A 64 -21.77 9.38 -3.60
C LEU A 64 -21.33 8.01 -4.12
N LYS A 65 -22.22 7.26 -4.78
CA LYS A 65 -21.94 5.91 -5.28
C LYS A 65 -20.88 5.95 -6.37
N LEU A 66 -21.03 6.85 -7.33
CA LEU A 66 -20.08 7.05 -8.43
C LEU A 66 -18.73 7.52 -7.90
N THR A 67 -18.72 8.54 -7.02
CA THR A 67 -17.51 9.09 -6.43
C THR A 67 -16.75 8.06 -5.60
N ARG A 68 -17.46 7.21 -4.84
CA ARG A 68 -16.87 6.06 -4.12
C ARG A 68 -16.24 5.05 -5.08
N SER A 69 -16.93 4.72 -6.19
CA SER A 69 -16.41 3.77 -7.17
C SER A 69 -15.10 4.24 -7.77
N PHE A 70 -15.02 5.50 -8.18
CA PHE A 70 -13.77 6.10 -8.66
C PHE A 70 -12.68 6.17 -7.60
N TYR A 71 -13.03 6.51 -6.34
CA TYR A 71 -12.07 6.47 -5.25
C TYR A 71 -11.46 5.08 -5.10
N THR A 72 -12.30 4.05 -5.07
CA THR A 72 -11.86 2.66 -4.87
C THR A 72 -11.04 2.15 -6.06
N ALA A 73 -11.47 2.44 -7.28
CA ALA A 73 -10.81 1.97 -8.49
C ALA A 73 -9.46 2.66 -8.77
N VAL A 74 -9.32 3.94 -8.41
CA VAL A 74 -8.14 4.74 -8.76
C VAL A 74 -7.31 5.06 -7.51
N THR A 75 -7.86 5.86 -6.60
CA THR A 75 -7.08 6.40 -5.48
C THR A 75 -6.67 5.34 -4.48
N GLN A 76 -7.56 4.40 -4.16
CA GLN A 76 -7.27 3.32 -3.21
C GLN A 76 -6.26 2.31 -3.78
N GLN A 77 -6.25 2.08 -5.08
CA GLN A 77 -5.24 1.23 -5.72
C GLN A 77 -3.84 1.87 -5.64
N VAL A 78 -3.73 3.17 -5.86
CA VAL A 78 -2.48 3.92 -5.68
C VAL A 78 -2.03 3.91 -4.22
N LEU A 79 -2.96 4.09 -3.28
CA LEU A 79 -2.68 4.09 -1.84
C LEU A 79 -2.11 2.76 -1.37
N LEU A 80 -2.69 1.66 -1.83
CA LEU A 80 -2.37 0.30 -1.41
C LEU A 80 -1.45 -0.44 -2.39
N PHE A 81 -0.77 0.29 -3.27
CA PHE A 81 0.17 -0.32 -4.21
C PHE A 81 1.32 -1.02 -3.47
N GLY A 82 1.56 -2.29 -3.77
CA GLY A 82 2.59 -3.12 -3.14
C GLY A 82 2.31 -3.45 -1.66
N ALA A 83 1.07 -3.28 -1.18
CA ALA A 83 0.70 -3.59 0.21
C ALA A 83 0.66 -5.10 0.49
N GLU A 84 0.56 -5.92 -0.55
CA GLU A 84 0.54 -7.38 -0.49
C GLU A 84 1.85 -7.99 0.01
N SER A 85 2.95 -7.26 -0.11
CA SER A 85 4.31 -7.72 0.30
C SER A 85 4.85 -6.95 1.51
N ARG A 86 4.00 -6.20 2.24
CA ARG A 86 4.42 -5.37 3.38
C ARG A 86 3.78 -5.83 4.69
N VAL A 87 4.56 -5.72 5.75
CA VAL A 87 4.04 -5.84 7.11
C VAL A 87 3.64 -4.44 7.58
N LEU A 88 2.35 -4.22 7.83
CA LEU A 88 1.86 -2.93 8.30
C LEU A 88 2.18 -2.75 9.79
N THR A 89 2.95 -1.71 10.10
CA THR A 89 3.11 -1.24 11.48
C THR A 89 1.89 -0.42 11.91
N LYS A 90 1.68 -0.26 13.23
CA LYS A 90 0.61 0.59 13.78
C LYS A 90 0.69 2.04 13.28
N MET A 91 1.89 2.55 13.08
CA MET A 91 2.13 3.89 12.51
C MET A 91 1.64 3.98 11.06
N MET A 92 1.97 2.99 10.23
CA MET A 92 1.52 2.93 8.84
C MET A 92 0.00 2.81 8.75
N GLU A 93 -0.61 1.92 9.57
CA GLU A 93 -2.07 1.78 9.65
C GLU A 93 -2.74 3.11 10.01
N SER A 94 -2.24 3.80 11.03
CA SER A 94 -2.76 5.09 11.46
C SER A 94 -2.67 6.16 10.36
N ALA A 95 -1.57 6.21 9.62
CA ALA A 95 -1.39 7.15 8.52
C ALA A 95 -2.35 6.86 7.35
N LEU A 96 -2.55 5.59 7.02
CA LEU A 96 -3.49 5.15 5.99
C LEU A 96 -4.93 5.47 6.39
N ASP A 97 -5.33 5.16 7.64
CA ASP A 97 -6.65 5.46 8.19
C ASP A 97 -6.90 6.97 8.25
N ALA A 98 -5.89 7.77 8.61
CA ALA A 98 -5.99 9.22 8.62
C ALA A 98 -6.24 9.79 7.20
N PHE A 99 -5.59 9.23 6.18
CA PHE A 99 -5.84 9.62 4.80
C PHE A 99 -7.25 9.22 4.35
N GLN A 100 -7.64 7.95 4.55
CA GLN A 100 -8.96 7.45 4.17
C GLN A 100 -10.08 8.16 4.92
N GLY A 101 -9.89 8.44 6.21
CA GLY A 101 -10.85 9.18 7.03
C GLY A 101 -11.12 10.59 6.50
N ARG A 102 -10.08 11.28 5.99
CA ARG A 102 -10.27 12.58 5.33
C ARG A 102 -11.08 12.46 4.05
N VAL A 103 -10.79 11.45 3.24
CA VAL A 103 -11.55 11.19 2.00
C VAL A 103 -13.00 10.86 2.31
N ALA A 104 -13.24 9.92 3.24
CA ALA A 104 -14.58 9.48 3.61
C ALA A 104 -15.44 10.62 4.18
N ARG A 105 -14.86 11.48 5.04
CA ARG A 105 -15.57 12.67 5.52
C ARG A 105 -15.92 13.63 4.39
N ARG A 106 -15.04 13.79 3.41
CA ARG A 106 -15.33 14.65 2.25
C ARG A 106 -16.42 14.05 1.36
N LEU A 107 -16.46 12.74 1.21
CA LEU A 107 -17.51 12.03 0.48
C LEU A 107 -18.91 12.22 1.10
N THR A 108 -18.99 12.19 2.43
CA THR A 108 -20.27 12.36 3.16
C THR A 108 -20.61 13.81 3.48
N GLY A 109 -19.75 14.76 3.14
CA GLY A 109 -19.91 16.16 3.57
C GLY A 109 -19.73 16.40 5.08
N ARG A 110 -19.42 15.34 5.85
CA ARG A 110 -19.24 15.42 7.31
C ARG A 110 -17.84 15.96 7.65
N LEU A 111 -17.64 17.23 7.43
CA LEU A 111 -16.37 17.88 7.73
C LEU A 111 -16.20 18.13 9.23
N PRO A 112 -14.94 18.19 9.74
CA PRO A 112 -14.66 18.63 11.09
C PRO A 112 -15.23 20.03 11.34
N ARG A 113 -15.79 20.27 12.52
CA ARG A 113 -16.35 21.56 12.94
C ARG A 113 -15.65 22.04 14.20
N ARG A 114 -15.57 23.35 14.40
CA ARG A 114 -15.13 23.92 15.67
C ARG A 114 -16.24 23.81 16.69
N GLY A 115 -15.96 23.20 17.85
CA GLY A 115 -16.83 23.18 19.02
C GLY A 115 -16.91 24.53 19.71
N ARG A 116 -17.77 24.63 20.71
CA ARG A 116 -17.93 25.85 21.55
C ARG A 116 -16.63 26.20 22.29
N ASP A 117 -15.84 25.23 22.68
CA ASP A 117 -14.51 25.32 23.30
C ASP A 117 -13.37 25.62 22.31
N ARG A 118 -13.69 26.01 21.08
CA ARG A 118 -12.76 26.24 19.95
C ARG A 118 -11.94 25.02 19.56
N LYS A 119 -12.17 23.83 20.12
CA LYS A 119 -11.51 22.57 19.71
C LYS A 119 -12.17 22.00 18.47
N TRP A 120 -11.39 21.27 17.69
CA TRP A 120 -11.90 20.57 16.51
C TRP A 120 -12.64 19.31 16.92
N VAL A 121 -13.91 19.22 16.55
CA VAL A 121 -14.74 18.02 16.70
C VAL A 121 -14.76 17.28 15.37
N TYR A 122 -14.27 16.05 15.38
CA TYR A 122 -14.23 15.18 14.21
C TYR A 122 -15.39 14.19 14.27
N PRO A 123 -16.15 14.02 13.17
CA PRO A 123 -17.13 12.95 13.07
C PRO A 123 -16.48 11.58 13.28
N PRO A 124 -17.12 10.66 14.03
CA PRO A 124 -16.57 9.33 14.30
C PRO A 124 -16.36 8.56 13.00
N LEU A 125 -15.15 8.02 12.81
CA LEU A 125 -14.75 7.33 11.57
C LEU A 125 -15.62 6.12 11.26
N VAL A 126 -16.09 5.40 12.29
CA VAL A 126 -16.94 4.20 12.11
C VAL A 126 -18.22 4.55 11.36
N GLY A 127 -18.92 5.61 11.76
CA GLY A 127 -20.14 6.06 11.08
C GLY A 127 -19.89 6.52 9.65
N VAL A 128 -18.80 7.28 9.44
CA VAL A 128 -18.41 7.79 8.11
C VAL A 128 -18.05 6.66 7.16
N PHE A 129 -17.30 5.65 7.60
CA PHE A 129 -16.97 4.49 6.78
C PHE A 129 -18.20 3.63 6.46
N LYS A 130 -19.10 3.44 7.41
CA LYS A 130 -20.37 2.73 7.19
C LYS A 130 -21.22 3.42 6.12
N GLU A 131 -21.36 4.74 6.19
CA GLU A 131 -22.14 5.51 5.23
C GLU A 131 -21.51 5.52 3.83
N THR A 132 -20.20 5.71 3.73
CA THR A 132 -19.50 5.67 2.43
C THR A 132 -19.38 4.27 1.86
N GLY A 133 -19.41 3.23 2.68
CA GLY A 133 -19.08 1.86 2.28
C GLY A 133 -17.63 1.67 1.82
N VAL A 134 -16.74 2.63 2.07
CA VAL A 134 -15.30 2.49 1.77
C VAL A 134 -14.68 1.50 2.74
N VAL A 135 -14.03 0.48 2.19
CA VAL A 135 -13.34 -0.53 2.99
C VAL A 135 -12.04 0.06 3.56
N ARG A 136 -11.81 -0.12 4.86
CA ARG A 136 -10.60 0.36 5.54
C ARG A 136 -9.33 -0.22 4.92
N ALA A 137 -8.25 0.56 4.94
CA ALA A 137 -6.96 0.16 4.38
C ALA A 137 -6.47 -1.17 4.97
N ARG A 138 -6.49 -1.31 6.29
CA ARG A 138 -6.11 -2.55 6.98
C ARG A 138 -6.88 -3.77 6.45
N THR A 139 -8.20 -3.68 6.35
CA THR A 139 -9.04 -4.78 5.84
C THR A 139 -8.70 -5.11 4.39
N SER A 140 -8.46 -4.09 3.57
CA SER A 140 -8.09 -4.28 2.17
C SER A 140 -6.71 -4.93 2.03
N VAL A 141 -5.74 -4.57 2.88
CA VAL A 141 -4.40 -5.19 2.91
C VAL A 141 -4.50 -6.65 3.33
N LEU A 142 -5.22 -6.95 4.43
CA LEU A 142 -5.41 -8.34 4.87
C LEU A 142 -6.08 -9.21 3.79
N ARG A 143 -7.07 -8.68 3.07
CA ARG A 143 -7.66 -9.40 1.93
C ARG A 143 -6.64 -9.71 0.83
N ARG A 144 -5.77 -8.74 0.50
CA ARG A 144 -4.69 -8.94 -0.48
C ARG A 144 -3.69 -9.99 -0.02
N HIS A 145 -3.26 -9.95 1.25
CA HIS A 145 -2.39 -10.98 1.83
C HIS A 145 -3.01 -12.38 1.72
N ASN A 146 -4.29 -12.51 2.09
CA ASN A 146 -4.99 -13.79 1.99
C ASN A 146 -5.10 -14.28 0.54
N THR A 147 -5.38 -13.38 -0.41
CA THR A 147 -5.43 -13.73 -1.84
C THR A 147 -4.09 -14.23 -2.35
N VAL A 148 -2.98 -13.57 -1.97
CA VAL A 148 -1.62 -14.01 -2.33
C VAL A 148 -1.30 -15.34 -1.69
N ALA A 149 -1.57 -15.51 -0.38
CA ALA A 149 -1.35 -16.77 0.33
C ALA A 149 -2.12 -17.93 -0.28
N GLN A 150 -3.40 -17.73 -0.62
CA GLN A 150 -4.22 -18.72 -1.32
C GLN A 150 -3.65 -19.05 -2.70
N SER A 151 -3.25 -18.02 -3.46
CA SER A 151 -2.65 -18.22 -4.78
C SER A 151 -1.34 -19.02 -4.73
N ILE A 152 -0.54 -18.85 -3.68
CA ILE A 152 0.67 -19.65 -3.46
C ILE A 152 0.31 -21.08 -3.08
N ALA A 153 -0.64 -21.26 -2.15
CA ALA A 153 -1.06 -22.57 -1.66
C ALA A 153 -1.74 -23.44 -2.73
N THR A 154 -2.43 -22.81 -3.69
CA THR A 154 -3.15 -23.52 -4.76
C THR A 154 -2.34 -23.72 -6.02
N ARG A 155 -1.17 -23.09 -6.15
CA ARG A 155 -0.29 -23.35 -7.29
C ARG A 155 0.36 -24.73 -7.13
N PRO A 156 0.15 -25.67 -8.06
CA PRO A 156 0.88 -26.92 -8.04
C PRO A 156 2.39 -26.62 -8.14
N ILE A 157 3.18 -27.26 -7.29
CA ILE A 157 4.66 -27.14 -7.24
C ILE A 157 5.25 -27.94 -8.44
N PHE A 158 4.67 -27.81 -9.62
CA PHE A 158 5.09 -28.59 -10.80
C PHE A 158 6.49 -28.27 -11.31
N GLY A 159 7.10 -27.16 -10.88
CA GLY A 159 8.46 -26.83 -11.32
C GLY A 159 9.58 -27.41 -10.44
N LEU A 160 9.32 -27.80 -9.19
CA LEU A 160 10.36 -28.28 -8.28
C LEU A 160 10.57 -29.81 -8.37
N CYS A 161 9.53 -30.57 -8.70
CA CYS A 161 9.67 -32.02 -8.89
C CYS A 161 10.46 -32.38 -10.16
N GLU A 162 10.24 -31.67 -11.29
CA GLU A 162 11.00 -31.92 -12.52
C GLU A 162 12.50 -31.63 -12.40
N VAL A 163 12.87 -30.62 -11.60
CA VAL A 163 14.30 -30.29 -11.36
C VAL A 163 14.96 -31.37 -10.48
N ALA A 164 14.24 -31.93 -9.51
CA ALA A 164 14.75 -32.97 -8.64
C ALA A 164 14.94 -34.31 -9.41
N GLU A 165 14.01 -34.65 -10.29
CA GLU A 165 14.12 -35.86 -11.12
C GLU A 165 15.25 -35.77 -12.14
N ARG A 166 15.49 -34.62 -12.76
CA ARG A 166 16.63 -34.41 -13.69
C ARG A 166 17.97 -34.51 -12.99
N GLN A 167 18.10 -34.18 -11.72
CA GLN A 167 19.34 -34.29 -10.97
C GLN A 167 19.62 -35.72 -10.50
N GLN A 168 18.63 -36.60 -10.39
CA GLN A 168 18.82 -38.00 -10.05
C GLN A 168 19.11 -38.88 -11.28
N GLY A 169 18.65 -38.46 -12.47
CA GLY A 169 18.90 -39.19 -13.72
C GLY A 169 20.30 -39.03 -14.34
N THR A 170 21.17 -38.20 -13.77
CA THR A 170 22.54 -37.96 -14.28
C THR A 170 23.63 -38.70 -13.49
N ARG A 171 23.22 -39.64 -12.61
CA ARG A 171 24.14 -40.50 -11.83
C ARG A 171 23.91 -41.98 -12.12
N ALA A 172 23.85 -42.37 -13.39
CA ALA A 172 23.92 -43.76 -13.83
C ALA A 172 24.95 -43.87 -14.97
#